data_11056ca3ca4bd48edb113d90be8c7bcf
#
_entry.id   11056ca3ca4bd48edb113d90be8c7bcf
#
_cell.length_a   1.000
_cell.length_b   1.000
_cell.length_c   1.000
_cell.angle_alpha   90.00
_cell.angle_beta   90.00
_cell.angle_gamma   90.00
#
_symmetry.space_group_name_H-M   'P 1'
#
loop_
_entity.id
_entity.type
_entity.pdbx_description
1 polymer ?
#
loop_
_entity_poly.entity_id
_entity_poly.type
_entity_poly.pdbx_seq_one_letter_code
_entity_poly.pdbx_strand_id
1 'polypeptide(L)'
;EINGRIKVFDEQQETKMESLVKIYESMKPKEAARIFEDLEMDTLLEVAQRMKERKLAPVMAKMNPEKAREVTVQLRDLRSLPREGLDQGN
;
A
#
# COMPACT_ATOMS: atom_id res chain seq x y z
N GLU A 1 -25.63 14.15 -9.62
CA GLU A 1 -24.76 15.15 -9.93
C GLU A 1 -23.58 15.26 -9.02
N ILE A 2 -23.81 15.41 -7.75
CA ILE A 2 -22.77 15.39 -6.80
C ILE A 2 -22.04 14.07 -6.86
N ASN A 3 -22.78 13.01 -7.02
CA ASN A 3 -22.18 11.70 -7.13
C ASN A 3 -21.26 11.60 -8.33
N GLY A 4 -21.66 12.17 -9.43
CA GLY A 4 -20.81 12.14 -10.61
C GLY A 4 -19.54 12.88 -10.39
N ARG A 5 -19.64 14.00 -9.70
CA ARG A 5 -18.49 14.79 -9.43
C ARG A 5 -17.51 14.06 -8.52
N ILE A 6 -18.05 13.42 -7.50
CA ILE A 6 -17.22 12.67 -6.58
C ILE A 6 -16.54 11.52 -7.30
N LYS A 7 -17.26 10.89 -8.20
CA LYS A 7 -16.72 9.78 -8.93
C LYS A 7 -15.52 10.19 -9.78
N VAL A 8 -15.64 11.33 -10.46
CA VAL A 8 -14.55 11.81 -11.28
C VAL A 8 -13.33 12.09 -10.42
N PHE A 9 -13.57 12.70 -9.27
CA PHE A 9 -12.50 13.01 -8.36
C PHE A 9 -11.80 11.74 -7.91
N ASP A 10 -12.57 10.71 -7.58
CA ASP A 10 -12.00 9.44 -7.15
C ASP A 10 -11.18 8.80 -8.24
N GLU A 11 -11.65 8.89 -9.47
CA GLU A 11 -10.90 8.31 -10.58
C GLU A 11 -9.57 9.01 -10.76
N GLN A 12 -9.56 10.32 -10.62
CA GLN A 12 -8.32 11.06 -10.75
C GLN A 12 -7.35 10.72 -9.64
N GLN A 13 -7.87 10.57 -8.43
CA GLN A 13 -7.02 10.20 -7.31
C GLN A 13 -6.43 8.82 -7.52
N GLU A 14 -7.25 7.91 -8.00
CA GLU A 14 -6.76 6.56 -8.23
C GLU A 14 -5.69 6.55 -9.32
N THR A 15 -5.88 7.34 -10.36
CA THR A 15 -4.88 7.41 -11.42
C THR A 15 -3.57 7.94 -10.89
N LYS A 16 -3.62 8.94 -10.04
CA LYS A 16 -2.42 9.50 -9.46
C LYS A 16 -1.73 8.49 -8.56
N MET A 17 -2.51 7.73 -7.80
CA MET A 17 -1.94 6.72 -6.95
C MET A 17 -1.26 5.63 -7.76
N GLU A 18 -1.88 5.25 -8.87
CA GLU A 18 -1.28 4.24 -9.72
C GLU A 18 0.06 4.72 -10.28
N SER A 19 0.13 5.99 -10.63
CA SER A 19 1.40 6.54 -11.11
C SER A 19 2.46 6.50 -10.03
N LEU A 20 2.09 6.85 -8.82
CA LEU A 20 3.04 6.79 -7.72
C LEU A 20 3.51 5.37 -7.47
N VAL A 21 2.58 4.43 -7.52
CA VAL A 21 2.92 3.04 -7.31
C VAL A 21 3.96 2.58 -8.34
N LYS A 22 3.75 2.96 -9.60
CA LYS A 22 4.68 2.57 -10.64
C LYS A 22 6.05 3.17 -10.41
N ILE A 23 6.10 4.39 -9.90
CA ILE A 23 7.36 5.02 -9.60
C ILE A 23 8.11 4.20 -8.55
N TYR A 24 7.43 3.83 -7.47
CA TYR A 24 8.09 3.07 -6.43
C TYR A 24 8.46 1.67 -6.91
N GLU A 25 7.63 1.09 -7.75
CA GLU A 25 7.94 -0.24 -8.28
C GLU A 25 9.16 -0.21 -9.19
N SER A 26 9.45 0.94 -9.77
CA SER A 26 10.62 1.08 -10.65
C SER A 26 11.88 1.39 -9.90
N MET A 27 11.76 1.77 -8.64
CA MET A 27 12.93 2.12 -7.85
C MET A 27 13.62 0.88 -7.32
N LYS A 28 14.89 1.04 -6.97
CA LYS A 28 15.57 -0.04 -6.29
C LYS A 28 14.92 -0.24 -4.92
N PRO A 29 14.76 -1.47 -4.50
CA PRO A 29 14.07 -1.73 -3.22
C PRO A 29 14.65 -0.97 -2.05
N LYS A 30 15.96 -0.84 -1.99
CA LYS A 30 16.61 -0.14 -0.91
C LYS A 30 16.20 1.33 -0.89
N GLU A 31 16.12 1.93 -2.07
CA GLU A 31 15.75 3.33 -2.15
C GLU A 31 14.29 3.53 -1.80
N ALA A 32 13.44 2.67 -2.32
CA ALA A 32 12.02 2.76 -2.00
C ALA A 32 11.78 2.56 -0.51
N ALA A 33 12.52 1.64 0.08
CA ALA A 33 12.37 1.38 1.50
C ALA A 33 12.68 2.61 2.35
N ARG A 34 13.72 3.34 1.96
CA ARG A 34 14.09 4.53 2.71
C ARG A 34 12.99 5.57 2.68
N ILE A 35 12.37 5.74 1.53
CA ILE A 35 11.28 6.69 1.43
C ILE A 35 10.08 6.19 2.22
N PHE A 36 9.78 4.90 2.11
CA PHE A 36 8.66 4.32 2.84
C PHE A 36 8.80 4.55 4.32
N GLU A 37 10.01 4.47 4.84
CA GLU A 37 10.22 4.66 6.28
C GLU A 37 9.89 6.08 6.72
N ASP A 38 9.98 7.03 5.82
CA ASP A 38 9.69 8.42 6.14
C ASP A 38 8.25 8.81 5.90
N LEU A 39 7.50 7.99 5.18
CA LEU A 39 6.12 8.32 4.87
C LEU A 39 5.23 8.08 6.07
N GLU A 40 4.18 8.88 6.15
CA GLU A 40 3.15 8.61 7.14
C GLU A 40 2.47 7.31 6.80
N MET A 41 2.03 6.62 7.83
CA MET A 41 1.47 5.30 7.64
C MET A 41 0.30 5.30 6.66
N ASP A 42 -0.56 6.29 6.72
CA ASP A 42 -1.69 6.36 5.81
C ASP A 42 -1.24 6.35 4.35
N THR A 43 -0.30 7.21 4.04
CA THR A 43 0.18 7.32 2.67
C THR A 43 0.93 6.06 2.27
N LEU A 44 1.74 5.56 3.16
CA LEU A 44 2.51 4.35 2.91
C LEU A 44 1.58 3.20 2.55
N LEU A 45 0.51 3.04 3.33
CA LEU A 45 -0.41 1.95 3.10
C LEU A 45 -1.14 2.08 1.77
N GLU A 46 -1.48 3.31 1.40
CA GLU A 46 -2.16 3.50 0.13
C GLU A 46 -1.30 3.06 -1.03
N VAL A 47 -0.01 3.32 -0.94
CA VAL A 47 0.90 2.91 -2.00
C VAL A 47 1.15 1.41 -1.93
N ALA A 48 1.45 0.93 -0.73
CA ALA A 48 1.84 -0.46 -0.56
C ALA A 48 0.76 -1.43 -0.98
N GLN A 49 -0.49 -1.12 -0.63
CA GLN A 49 -1.55 -2.07 -0.94
C GLN A 49 -1.83 -2.17 -2.43
N ARG A 50 -1.36 -1.19 -3.20
CA ARG A 50 -1.56 -1.22 -4.64
C ARG A 50 -0.35 -1.77 -5.39
N MET A 51 0.76 -1.98 -4.70
CA MET A 51 1.96 -2.51 -5.34
C MET A 51 1.81 -3.99 -5.58
N LYS A 52 2.47 -4.46 -6.62
CA LYS A 52 2.52 -5.89 -6.86
C LYS A 52 3.34 -6.55 -5.77
N GLU A 53 2.90 -7.70 -5.36
CA GLU A 53 3.54 -8.37 -4.24
C GLU A 53 5.02 -8.61 -4.47
N ARG A 54 5.37 -9.01 -5.70
CA ARG A 54 6.77 -9.30 -5.97
C ARG A 54 7.62 -8.04 -5.96
N LYS A 55 6.99 -6.88 -6.08
CA LYS A 55 7.73 -5.62 -5.99
C LYS A 55 7.78 -5.11 -4.58
N LEU A 56 6.73 -5.36 -3.83
CA LEU A 56 6.66 -4.87 -2.45
C LEU A 56 7.55 -5.68 -1.51
N ALA A 57 7.62 -6.98 -1.71
CA ALA A 57 8.37 -7.84 -0.81
C ALA A 57 9.83 -7.42 -0.65
N PRO A 58 10.58 -7.17 -1.73
CA PRO A 58 11.96 -6.74 -1.55
C PRO A 58 12.09 -5.41 -0.84
N VAL A 59 11.12 -4.51 -1.07
CA VAL A 59 11.15 -3.22 -0.39
C VAL A 59 10.98 -3.41 1.10
N MET A 60 10.02 -4.23 1.50
CA MET A 60 9.79 -4.47 2.90
C MET A 60 10.98 -5.16 3.54
N ALA A 61 11.67 -6.00 2.80
CA ALA A 61 12.84 -6.68 3.31
C ALA A 61 13.97 -5.71 3.64
N LYS A 62 13.96 -4.55 2.98
CA LYS A 62 14.99 -3.54 3.21
C LYS A 62 14.56 -2.48 4.21
N MET A 63 13.33 -2.55 4.69
CA MET A 63 12.84 -1.56 5.64
C MET A 63 13.26 -1.91 7.06
N ASN A 64 13.20 -0.91 7.92
CA ASN A 64 13.36 -1.13 9.34
C ASN A 64 12.35 -2.20 9.78
N PRO A 65 12.79 -3.21 10.53
CA PRO A 65 11.90 -4.32 10.87
C PRO A 65 10.65 -3.89 11.62
N GLU A 66 10.77 -2.90 12.49
CA GLU A 66 9.60 -2.48 13.25
C GLU A 66 8.58 -1.84 12.35
N LYS A 67 9.05 -1.00 11.42
CA LYS A 67 8.15 -0.36 10.51
C LYS A 67 7.52 -1.39 9.57
N ALA A 68 8.33 -2.32 9.10
CA ALA A 68 7.81 -3.36 8.21
C ALA A 68 6.75 -4.19 8.91
N ARG A 69 6.94 -4.45 10.19
CA ARG A 69 5.96 -5.20 10.96
C ARG A 69 4.66 -4.44 11.07
N GLU A 70 4.75 -3.14 11.35
CA GLU A 70 3.56 -2.31 11.40
C GLU A 70 2.82 -2.33 10.09
N VAL A 71 3.55 -2.18 9.00
CA VAL A 71 2.95 -2.17 7.68
C VAL A 71 2.25 -3.51 7.43
N THR A 72 2.89 -4.60 7.83
CA THR A 72 2.32 -5.91 7.63
C THR A 72 0.98 -6.05 8.33
N VAL A 73 0.93 -5.62 9.58
CA VAL A 73 -0.30 -5.73 10.34
C VAL A 73 -1.41 -4.89 9.72
N GLN A 74 -1.07 -3.67 9.32
CA GLN A 74 -2.06 -2.79 8.74
C GLN A 74 -2.54 -3.30 7.40
N LEU A 75 -1.64 -3.84 6.59
CA LEU A 75 -2.03 -4.38 5.31
C LEU A 75 -2.94 -5.60 5.49
N ARG A 76 -2.64 -6.41 6.50
CA ARG A 76 -3.49 -7.57 6.77
C ARG A 76 -4.90 -7.10 7.07
N ASP A 77 -5.03 -6.09 7.91
CA ASP A 77 -6.35 -5.58 8.26
C ASP A 77 -7.09 -5.05 7.06
N LEU A 78 -6.38 -4.36 6.17
CA LEU A 78 -7.02 -3.79 5.00
C LEU A 78 -7.45 -4.83 3.99
N ARG A 79 -6.63 -5.85 3.82
CA ARG A 79 -6.87 -6.78 2.73
C ARG A 79 -7.66 -8.00 3.12
N SER A 80 -7.56 -8.37 4.37
CA SER A 80 -8.06 -9.68 4.77
C SER A 80 -9.28 -9.66 5.62
N LEU A 81 -9.86 -8.52 5.85
CA LEU A 81 -10.97 -8.44 6.75
C LEU A 81 -12.01 -9.49 6.50
N PRO A 82 -12.55 -9.58 5.31
CA PRO A 82 -13.59 -10.57 5.08
C PRO A 82 -13.08 -11.98 5.22
N ARG A 83 -11.87 -12.18 4.77
CA ARG A 83 -11.32 -13.50 4.82
C ARG A 83 -10.94 -13.92 6.19
N GLU A 84 -10.56 -12.94 6.96
CA GLU A 84 -10.25 -13.22 8.32
C GLU A 84 -11.41 -13.79 9.05
N GLY A 85 -12.56 -13.24 8.85
CA GLY A 85 -13.73 -13.78 9.47
C GLY A 85 -13.95 -15.21 9.07
N LEU A 86 -13.70 -15.51 7.83
CA LEU A 86 -13.87 -16.85 7.36
C LEU A 86 -12.87 -17.78 7.97
N ASP A 87 -11.65 -17.31 8.05
CA ASP A 87 -10.61 -18.12 8.61
C ASP A 87 -10.90 -18.48 10.03
N GLN A 88 -11.47 -17.55 10.73
CA GLN A 88 -11.79 -17.83 12.08
C GLN A 88 -12.87 -18.83 12.19
N GLY A 89 -13.72 -18.87 11.23
CA GLY A 89 -14.73 -19.87 11.19
C GLY A 89 -14.14 -21.25 11.18
N ASN A 90 -12.92 -21.34 10.80
CA ASN A 90 -12.29 -22.61 10.86
C ASN A 90 -12.08 -23.02 12.30
#